data_491b1117cc4e89cdf32d296fd8e71c49
#
_entry.id   491b1117cc4e89cdf32d296fd8e71c49
#
_cell.length_a   1.000
_cell.length_b   1.000
_cell.length_c   1.000
_cell.angle_alpha   90.00
_cell.angle_beta   90.00
_cell.angle_gamma   90.00
#
_symmetry.space_group_name_H-M   'P 1'
#
loop_
_entity.id
_entity.type
_entity.pdbx_description
1 polymer ?
#
loop_
_entity_poly.entity_id
_entity_poly.type
_entity_poly.pdbx_seq_one_letter_code
_entity_poly.pdbx_strand_id
1 'polypeptide(L)'
;MQAYALQQALRKMGYEPVTLDIPFDRRSPLRRWAKSRLLALTHIPYDQSKRSERTVLQHTARFVEQHITLSPPLRSDTELREYYRQQPAHAYIVGSDQVWRQAFVPMLDDYFFRFIPETDDVRRIAYAASFGVDPIDIAPERTALYSDLLNRFVAISVREHSAVPILEQRFGASARWVLDPTMLLTRDEYIDLLGLQVEPSSEVFAYMLTDTPHKEELAQQVAEAQHTTYRLFSPWRHWTARGGSLEACILPPVEAWLEGILNARCVVTDSFHGVAFSLIFGKPFVAIVNNRGGCSRFDSLIKVFGLESHQEGAYELVSSPQLYDVKAIAQTMAQHRADSTDFLQTALK
;
A
#
# COMPACT_ATOMS: atom_id res chain seq x y z
N MET A 1 -6.79 -1.27 1.11
CA MET A 1 -7.18 -1.30 -0.33
C MET A 1 -6.45 -2.39 -1.12
N GLN A 2 -5.14 -2.59 -0.95
CA GLN A 2 -4.37 -3.60 -1.71
C GLN A 2 -4.88 -5.03 -1.52
N ALA A 3 -5.09 -5.48 -0.27
CA ALA A 3 -5.67 -6.80 0.00
C ALA A 3 -7.09 -6.95 -0.60
N TYR A 4 -7.90 -5.90 -0.49
CA TYR A 4 -9.23 -5.86 -1.12
C TYR A 4 -9.15 -6.05 -2.63
N ALA A 5 -8.36 -5.22 -3.30
CA ALA A 5 -8.24 -5.25 -4.75
C ALA A 5 -7.65 -6.59 -5.26
N LEU A 6 -6.64 -7.13 -4.55
CA LEU A 6 -6.07 -8.44 -4.89
C LEU A 6 -7.11 -9.55 -4.73
N GLN A 7 -7.90 -9.55 -3.63
CA GLN A 7 -8.97 -10.52 -3.46
C GLN A 7 -10.02 -10.41 -4.56
N GLN A 8 -10.43 -9.20 -4.96
CA GLN A 8 -11.38 -9.04 -6.06
C GLN A 8 -10.82 -9.54 -7.40
N ALA A 9 -9.54 -9.25 -7.69
CA ALA A 9 -8.88 -9.76 -8.88
C ALA A 9 -8.81 -11.30 -8.90
N LEU A 10 -8.48 -11.92 -7.78
CA LEU A 10 -8.43 -13.39 -7.65
C LEU A 10 -9.83 -14.03 -7.76
N ARG A 11 -10.86 -13.40 -7.19
CA ARG A 11 -12.26 -13.88 -7.35
C ARG A 11 -12.71 -13.85 -8.81
N LYS A 12 -12.34 -12.82 -9.58
CA LYS A 12 -12.60 -12.78 -11.03
C LYS A 12 -11.91 -13.90 -11.79
N MET A 13 -10.79 -14.41 -11.28
CA MET A 13 -10.08 -15.56 -11.84
C MET A 13 -10.66 -16.92 -11.37
N GLY A 14 -11.70 -16.92 -10.53
CA GLY A 14 -12.37 -18.12 -10.02
C GLY A 14 -11.77 -18.70 -8.75
N TYR A 15 -10.91 -17.96 -8.03
CA TYR A 15 -10.34 -18.38 -6.77
C TYR A 15 -11.12 -17.83 -5.56
N GLU A 16 -10.99 -18.49 -4.42
CA GLU A 16 -11.53 -18.07 -3.12
C GLU A 16 -10.38 -17.56 -2.22
N PRO A 17 -9.99 -16.29 -2.32
CA PRO A 17 -8.86 -15.77 -1.56
C PRO A 17 -9.20 -15.51 -0.10
N VAL A 18 -8.27 -15.86 0.78
CA VAL A 18 -8.30 -15.54 2.21
C VAL A 18 -7.02 -14.80 2.56
N THR A 19 -7.14 -13.63 3.17
CA THR A 19 -5.98 -12.91 3.71
C THR A 19 -5.67 -13.42 5.11
N LEU A 20 -4.43 -13.84 5.34
CA LEU A 20 -3.98 -14.27 6.66
C LEU A 20 -3.94 -13.07 7.61
N ASP A 21 -4.73 -13.12 8.69
CA ASP A 21 -4.71 -12.09 9.74
C ASP A 21 -3.51 -12.31 10.67
N ILE A 22 -2.35 -11.84 10.21
CA ILE A 22 -1.08 -11.91 10.96
C ILE A 22 -0.84 -10.56 11.61
N PRO A 23 -0.93 -10.44 12.95
CA PRO A 23 -0.64 -9.18 13.63
C PRO A 23 0.78 -8.69 13.32
N PHE A 24 0.90 -7.41 13.07
CA PHE A 24 2.18 -6.76 12.71
C PHE A 24 3.31 -7.05 13.72
N ASP A 25 2.99 -7.17 15.01
CA ASP A 25 3.95 -7.48 16.06
C ASP A 25 3.45 -8.65 16.92
N ARG A 26 4.03 -9.84 16.69
CA ARG A 26 3.77 -11.06 17.47
C ARG A 26 4.75 -11.25 18.64
N ARG A 27 5.61 -10.28 18.91
CA ARG A 27 6.52 -10.35 20.08
C ARG A 27 5.73 -10.47 21.36
N SER A 28 6.35 -11.11 22.37
CA SER A 28 5.69 -11.38 23.65
C SER A 28 5.08 -10.11 24.29
N PRO A 29 3.96 -10.23 25.01
CA PRO A 29 3.32 -9.13 25.71
C PRO A 29 4.29 -8.35 26.61
N LEU A 30 5.27 -9.03 27.21
CA LEU A 30 6.29 -8.44 28.07
C LEU A 30 7.22 -7.48 27.30
N ARG A 31 7.64 -7.86 26.08
CA ARG A 31 8.46 -6.99 25.23
C ARG A 31 7.68 -5.78 24.70
N ARG A 32 6.39 -5.97 24.38
CA ARG A 32 5.50 -4.86 24.01
C ARG A 32 5.30 -3.90 25.19
N TRP A 33 5.09 -4.42 26.39
CA TRP A 33 4.96 -3.63 27.61
C TRP A 33 6.25 -2.87 27.92
N ALA A 34 7.43 -3.49 27.84
CA ALA A 34 8.71 -2.84 28.05
C ALA A 34 8.95 -1.70 27.05
N LYS A 35 8.61 -1.90 25.77
CA LYS A 35 8.70 -0.86 24.72
C LYS A 35 7.72 0.28 24.99
N SER A 36 6.48 -0.01 25.41
CA SER A 36 5.49 1.03 25.73
C SER A 36 5.89 1.87 26.93
N ARG A 37 6.53 1.26 27.95
CA ARG A 37 7.10 1.99 29.10
C ARG A 37 8.26 2.88 28.70
N LEU A 38 9.14 2.40 27.82
CA LEU A 38 10.26 3.19 27.31
C LEU A 38 9.77 4.40 26.48
N LEU A 39 8.75 4.21 25.66
CA LEU A 39 8.12 5.29 24.88
C LEU A 39 7.35 6.29 25.76
N ALA A 40 6.72 5.82 26.86
CA ALA A 40 6.05 6.68 27.83
C ALA A 40 7.03 7.64 28.55
N LEU A 41 8.32 7.26 28.68
CA LEU A 41 9.37 8.12 29.22
C LEU A 41 9.77 9.26 28.26
N THR A 42 9.43 9.17 26.98
CA THR A 42 9.76 10.18 25.96
C THR A 42 8.69 11.25 25.77
N HIS A 43 7.75 11.41 26.70
CA HIS A 43 6.71 12.46 26.70
C HIS A 43 5.81 12.52 25.47
N ILE A 44 5.58 11.39 24.80
CA ILE A 44 4.53 11.30 23.78
C ILE A 44 3.22 10.97 24.50
N PRO A 45 2.28 11.93 24.67
CA PRO A 45 1.00 11.68 25.32
C PRO A 45 0.08 10.99 24.30
N TYR A 46 0.30 9.70 24.11
CA TYR A 46 -0.54 8.86 23.28
C TYR A 46 -1.11 7.75 24.15
N ASP A 47 -2.41 7.77 24.40
CA ASP A 47 -3.11 6.65 25.01
C ASP A 47 -3.18 5.52 23.97
N GLN A 48 -2.17 4.64 24.00
CA GLN A 48 -2.08 3.44 23.14
C GLN A 48 -2.92 2.29 23.70
N SER A 49 -4.01 2.57 24.42
CA SER A 49 -4.90 1.51 24.81
C SER A 49 -5.56 0.87 23.59
N LYS A 50 -5.74 -0.45 23.60
CA LYS A 50 -6.43 -1.18 22.52
C LYS A 50 -7.85 -0.64 22.27
N ARG A 51 -8.44 0.00 23.25
CA ARG A 51 -9.77 0.63 23.15
C ARG A 51 -9.71 1.89 22.30
N SER A 52 -8.71 2.74 22.50
CA SER A 52 -8.48 3.95 21.71
C SER A 52 -8.16 3.60 20.25
N GLU A 53 -7.31 2.59 20.02
CA GLU A 53 -6.98 2.11 18.68
C GLU A 53 -8.23 1.61 17.94
N ARG A 54 -9.09 0.82 18.59
CA ARG A 54 -10.35 0.36 18.00
C ARG A 54 -11.28 1.52 17.65
N THR A 55 -11.35 2.55 18.48
CA THR A 55 -12.19 3.72 18.21
C THR A 55 -11.65 4.51 17.03
N VAL A 56 -10.34 4.77 16.98
CA VAL A 56 -9.70 5.52 15.91
C VAL A 56 -9.84 4.80 14.57
N LEU A 57 -9.68 3.48 14.54
CA LEU A 57 -9.71 2.64 13.34
C LEU A 57 -11.10 2.04 13.04
N GLN A 58 -12.18 2.48 13.71
CA GLN A 58 -13.49 1.83 13.62
C GLN A 58 -14.03 1.71 12.19
N HIS A 59 -13.84 2.74 11.36
CA HIS A 59 -14.28 2.70 9.96
C HIS A 59 -13.39 1.81 9.10
N THR A 60 -12.08 1.81 9.34
CA THR A 60 -11.16 0.88 8.68
C THR A 60 -11.46 -0.57 9.07
N ALA A 61 -11.73 -0.83 10.35
CA ALA A 61 -12.10 -2.16 10.84
C ALA A 61 -13.42 -2.64 10.20
N ARG A 62 -14.41 -1.76 10.12
CA ARG A 62 -15.69 -2.05 9.43
C ARG A 62 -15.47 -2.38 7.95
N PHE A 63 -14.66 -1.60 7.25
CA PHE A 63 -14.32 -1.87 5.87
C PHE A 63 -13.67 -3.24 5.70
N VAL A 64 -12.70 -3.58 6.55
CA VAL A 64 -12.05 -4.90 6.54
C VAL A 64 -13.06 -6.01 6.77
N GLU A 65 -13.92 -5.89 7.79
CA GLU A 65 -14.94 -6.88 8.13
C GLU A 65 -15.95 -7.10 6.99
N GLN A 66 -16.34 -6.04 6.30
CA GLN A 66 -17.34 -6.11 5.23
C GLN A 66 -16.79 -6.60 3.89
N HIS A 67 -15.53 -6.30 3.58
CA HIS A 67 -15.00 -6.42 2.22
C HIS A 67 -13.81 -7.38 2.07
N ILE A 68 -13.16 -7.80 3.16
CA ILE A 68 -11.98 -8.66 3.11
C ILE A 68 -12.24 -9.97 3.83
N THR A 69 -12.09 -11.08 3.14
CA THR A 69 -12.13 -12.40 3.76
C THR A 69 -10.82 -12.62 4.51
N LEU A 70 -10.91 -12.74 5.84
CA LEU A 70 -9.76 -12.97 6.71
C LEU A 70 -9.74 -14.41 7.28
N SER A 71 -8.54 -14.90 7.57
CA SER A 71 -8.37 -16.03 8.48
C SER A 71 -8.73 -15.63 9.91
N PRO A 72 -8.88 -16.59 10.84
CA PRO A 72 -8.77 -16.29 12.26
C PRO A 72 -7.44 -15.56 12.56
N PRO A 73 -7.39 -14.69 13.61
CA PRO A 73 -6.15 -14.02 13.99
C PRO A 73 -5.04 -15.00 14.38
N LEU A 74 -3.91 -14.97 13.64
CA LEU A 74 -2.75 -15.85 13.81
C LEU A 74 -1.66 -15.13 14.64
N ARG A 75 -1.74 -15.26 15.96
CA ARG A 75 -0.95 -14.47 16.91
C ARG A 75 0.42 -15.04 17.25
N SER A 76 0.70 -16.26 16.80
CA SER A 76 1.97 -16.94 17.05
C SER A 76 2.44 -17.75 15.84
N ASP A 77 3.73 -18.10 15.81
CA ASP A 77 4.28 -18.99 14.78
C ASP A 77 3.64 -20.38 14.82
N THR A 78 3.26 -20.83 16.02
CA THR A 78 2.55 -22.10 16.19
C THR A 78 1.18 -22.07 15.53
N GLU A 79 0.38 -21.01 15.79
CA GLU A 79 -0.95 -20.83 15.18
C GLU A 79 -0.86 -20.71 13.65
N LEU A 80 0.14 -19.97 13.14
CA LEU A 80 0.37 -19.84 11.71
C LEU A 80 0.68 -21.18 11.03
N ARG A 81 1.60 -21.97 11.63
CA ARG A 81 1.95 -23.29 11.12
C ARG A 81 0.82 -24.30 11.25
N GLU A 82 0.03 -24.20 12.31
CA GLU A 82 -1.14 -25.06 12.51
C GLU A 82 -2.24 -24.72 11.50
N TYR A 83 -2.54 -23.43 11.30
CA TYR A 83 -3.48 -22.98 10.29
C TYR A 83 -3.06 -23.44 8.89
N TYR A 84 -1.78 -23.31 8.55
CA TYR A 84 -1.22 -23.81 7.30
C TYR A 84 -1.51 -25.31 7.08
N ARG A 85 -1.32 -26.13 8.11
CA ARG A 85 -1.56 -27.58 8.00
C ARG A 85 -3.04 -27.94 7.92
N GLN A 86 -3.91 -27.19 8.60
CA GLN A 86 -5.35 -27.49 8.67
C GLN A 86 -6.13 -26.90 7.49
N GLN A 87 -5.63 -25.87 6.86
CA GLN A 87 -6.28 -25.15 5.76
C GLN A 87 -5.36 -25.15 4.53
N PRO A 88 -5.29 -26.28 3.80
CA PRO A 88 -4.46 -26.34 2.62
C PRO A 88 -4.96 -25.36 1.55
N ALA A 89 -4.06 -24.63 0.98
CA ALA A 89 -4.35 -23.67 -0.10
C ALA A 89 -3.60 -24.08 -1.37
N HIS A 90 -4.16 -23.74 -2.52
CA HIS A 90 -3.52 -23.93 -3.83
C HIS A 90 -2.24 -23.10 -3.97
N ALA A 91 -2.27 -21.88 -3.46
CA ALA A 91 -1.14 -20.96 -3.49
C ALA A 91 -1.10 -20.04 -2.27
N TYR A 92 0.09 -19.58 -1.91
CA TYR A 92 0.33 -18.50 -0.97
C TYR A 92 0.90 -17.30 -1.73
N ILE A 93 0.26 -16.14 -1.58
CA ILE A 93 0.65 -14.90 -2.26
C ILE A 93 1.08 -13.88 -1.22
N VAL A 94 2.29 -13.36 -1.34
CA VAL A 94 2.79 -12.22 -0.56
C VAL A 94 2.80 -10.95 -1.41
N GLY A 95 2.41 -9.88 -0.81
CA GLY A 95 2.36 -8.55 -1.44
C GLY A 95 0.97 -7.94 -1.30
N SER A 96 0.78 -6.78 -1.63
CA SER A 96 1.70 -5.74 -2.08
C SER A 96 2.22 -4.92 -0.88
N ASP A 97 2.70 -3.69 -1.17
CA ASP A 97 3.30 -2.77 -0.23
C ASP A 97 4.71 -3.20 0.24
N GLN A 98 5.24 -2.50 1.21
CA GLN A 98 6.61 -2.62 1.70
C GLN A 98 6.80 -3.88 2.57
N VAL A 99 6.28 -5.02 2.09
CA VAL A 99 6.33 -6.32 2.80
C VAL A 99 7.75 -6.87 2.94
N TRP A 100 8.69 -6.40 2.13
CA TRP A 100 10.10 -6.77 2.20
C TRP A 100 11.01 -5.66 2.77
N ARG A 101 10.42 -4.66 3.43
CA ARG A 101 11.15 -3.62 4.15
C ARG A 101 11.35 -4.03 5.61
N GLN A 102 12.60 -4.34 5.97
CA GLN A 102 12.94 -4.86 7.30
C GLN A 102 12.59 -3.90 8.44
N ALA A 103 12.79 -2.61 8.25
CA ALA A 103 12.45 -1.60 9.24
C ALA A 103 10.95 -1.55 9.58
N PHE A 104 10.08 -1.94 8.64
CA PHE A 104 8.63 -1.90 8.81
C PHE A 104 8.04 -3.25 9.17
N VAL A 105 8.73 -4.35 8.86
CA VAL A 105 8.20 -5.71 9.03
C VAL A 105 9.08 -6.48 10.03
N PRO A 106 8.73 -6.46 11.34
CA PRO A 106 9.52 -7.13 12.38
C PRO A 106 9.66 -8.64 12.19
N MET A 107 8.66 -9.29 11.55
CA MET A 107 8.62 -10.72 11.27
C MET A 107 8.82 -10.97 9.77
N LEU A 108 9.90 -10.42 9.21
CA LEU A 108 10.17 -10.44 7.76
C LEU A 108 10.17 -11.84 7.15
N ASP A 109 10.62 -12.85 7.91
CA ASP A 109 10.69 -14.25 7.47
C ASP A 109 9.32 -14.81 7.05
N ASP A 110 8.21 -14.35 7.65
CA ASP A 110 6.85 -14.80 7.30
C ASP A 110 6.46 -14.33 5.89
N TYR A 111 6.95 -13.17 5.48
CA TYR A 111 6.70 -12.60 4.15
C TYR A 111 7.62 -13.18 3.06
N PHE A 112 8.51 -14.12 3.46
CA PHE A 112 9.23 -15.02 2.57
C PHE A 112 8.74 -16.48 2.73
N PHE A 113 7.59 -16.68 3.38
CA PHE A 113 6.94 -17.98 3.59
C PHE A 113 7.83 -19.01 4.31
N ARG A 114 8.71 -18.59 5.22
CA ARG A 114 9.57 -19.49 5.99
C ARG A 114 8.78 -20.50 6.87
N PHE A 115 7.52 -20.20 7.14
CA PHE A 115 6.63 -21.11 7.88
C PHE A 115 6.18 -22.33 7.06
N ILE A 116 6.27 -22.27 5.73
CA ILE A 116 5.92 -23.36 4.82
C ILE A 116 7.13 -24.30 4.70
N PRO A 117 6.99 -25.63 4.99
CA PRO A 117 8.06 -26.59 4.81
C PRO A 117 8.61 -26.60 3.37
N GLU A 118 9.89 -26.90 3.25
CA GLU A 118 10.55 -26.97 1.92
C GLU A 118 10.00 -28.13 1.07
N THR A 119 9.63 -29.22 1.74
CA THR A 119 9.10 -30.43 1.10
C THR A 119 7.70 -30.26 0.53
N ASP A 120 7.00 -29.17 0.87
CA ASP A 120 5.61 -29.00 0.50
C ASP A 120 5.52 -28.35 -0.89
N ASP A 121 4.88 -29.07 -1.82
CA ASP A 121 4.61 -28.62 -3.18
C ASP A 121 3.39 -27.69 -3.20
N VAL A 122 3.57 -26.47 -2.64
CA VAL A 122 2.57 -25.41 -2.67
C VAL A 122 3.16 -24.19 -3.39
N ARG A 123 2.36 -23.56 -4.23
CA ARG A 123 2.79 -22.38 -4.99
C ARG A 123 3.04 -21.20 -4.07
N ARG A 124 4.25 -20.67 -4.08
CA ARG A 124 4.66 -19.45 -3.39
C ARG A 124 4.84 -18.35 -4.43
N ILE A 125 4.07 -17.28 -4.32
CA ILE A 125 4.02 -16.20 -5.31
C ILE A 125 4.28 -14.87 -4.60
N ALA A 126 5.14 -14.03 -5.15
CA ALA A 126 5.22 -12.63 -4.77
C ALA A 126 4.50 -11.77 -5.82
N TYR A 127 3.47 -11.03 -5.39
CA TYR A 127 2.74 -10.13 -6.26
C TYR A 127 2.94 -8.67 -5.85
N ALA A 128 3.60 -7.89 -6.71
CA ALA A 128 3.87 -6.47 -6.51
C ALA A 128 4.53 -6.20 -5.14
N ALA A 129 5.38 -7.11 -4.64
CA ALA A 129 6.11 -6.91 -3.40
C ALA A 129 7.05 -5.71 -3.52
N SER A 130 7.34 -5.03 -2.40
CA SER A 130 8.14 -3.81 -2.39
C SER A 130 9.14 -3.83 -1.24
N PHE A 131 10.37 -3.39 -1.53
CA PHE A 131 11.35 -3.03 -0.51
C PHE A 131 11.12 -1.62 0.04
N GLY A 132 10.46 -0.74 -0.73
CA GLY A 132 10.07 0.60 -0.34
C GLY A 132 11.20 1.61 -0.19
N VAL A 133 12.46 1.16 -0.24
CA VAL A 133 13.68 1.97 -0.15
C VAL A 133 14.76 1.43 -1.06
N ASP A 134 15.63 2.33 -1.50
CA ASP A 134 16.84 2.03 -2.23
C ASP A 134 17.98 2.91 -1.65
N PRO A 135 19.09 2.32 -1.13
CA PRO A 135 19.35 0.87 -1.02
C PRO A 135 18.41 0.16 -0.03
N ILE A 136 18.20 -1.15 -0.25
CA ILE A 136 17.33 -1.95 0.62
C ILE A 136 17.94 -2.14 2.01
N ASP A 137 17.08 -2.21 3.02
CA ASP A 137 17.45 -2.27 4.45
C ASP A 137 17.60 -3.69 5.02
N ILE A 138 17.60 -4.71 4.16
CA ILE A 138 17.89 -6.09 4.56
C ILE A 138 19.39 -6.24 4.86
N ALA A 139 19.72 -6.70 6.05
CA ALA A 139 21.09 -6.89 6.47
C ALA A 139 21.85 -7.89 5.57
N PRO A 140 23.13 -7.65 5.21
CA PRO A 140 23.89 -8.49 4.28
C PRO A 140 23.97 -9.97 4.70
N GLU A 141 24.08 -10.25 5.99
CA GLU A 141 24.14 -11.61 6.55
C GLU A 141 22.86 -12.41 6.36
N ARG A 142 21.74 -11.75 6.04
CA ARG A 142 20.45 -12.38 5.73
C ARG A 142 20.30 -12.75 4.25
N THR A 143 21.23 -12.34 3.38
CA THR A 143 21.14 -12.53 1.93
C THR A 143 21.00 -14.00 1.57
N ALA A 144 21.87 -14.88 2.10
CA ALA A 144 21.83 -16.31 1.80
C ALA A 144 20.48 -16.96 2.17
N LEU A 145 19.93 -16.62 3.35
CA LEU A 145 18.65 -17.13 3.79
C LEU A 145 17.51 -16.71 2.84
N TYR A 146 17.47 -15.41 2.47
CA TYR A 146 16.39 -14.94 1.60
C TYR A 146 16.57 -15.39 0.16
N SER A 147 17.80 -15.58 -0.33
CA SER A 147 18.04 -16.24 -1.63
C SER A 147 17.46 -17.65 -1.66
N ASP A 148 17.72 -18.44 -0.62
CA ASP A 148 17.18 -19.79 -0.51
C ASP A 148 15.65 -19.80 -0.46
N LEU A 149 15.03 -18.91 0.32
CA LEU A 149 13.57 -18.78 0.39
C LEU A 149 12.96 -18.31 -0.94
N LEU A 150 13.57 -17.34 -1.62
CA LEU A 150 13.10 -16.83 -2.92
C LEU A 150 13.18 -17.87 -4.03
N ASN A 151 14.15 -18.78 -3.99
CA ASN A 151 14.28 -19.89 -4.94
C ASN A 151 13.10 -20.88 -4.86
N ARG A 152 12.29 -20.81 -3.81
CA ARG A 152 11.09 -21.64 -3.63
C ARG A 152 9.83 -20.97 -4.19
N PHE A 153 9.93 -19.72 -4.67
CA PHE A 153 8.81 -19.04 -5.30
C PHE A 153 8.67 -19.49 -6.76
N VAL A 154 7.47 -19.82 -7.17
CA VAL A 154 7.17 -20.16 -8.57
C VAL A 154 7.13 -18.94 -9.46
N ALA A 155 6.82 -17.76 -8.88
CA ALA A 155 6.81 -16.48 -9.58
C ALA A 155 7.03 -15.32 -8.61
N ILE A 156 7.83 -14.35 -9.03
CA ILE A 156 8.14 -13.15 -8.25
C ILE A 156 7.84 -11.92 -9.09
N SER A 157 7.02 -11.03 -8.54
CA SER A 157 6.83 -9.70 -9.10
C SER A 157 6.95 -8.61 -8.05
N VAL A 158 7.37 -7.45 -8.50
CA VAL A 158 7.65 -6.28 -7.67
C VAL A 158 6.94 -5.04 -8.20
N ARG A 159 6.70 -4.07 -7.31
CA ARG A 159 5.99 -2.83 -7.62
C ARG A 159 6.90 -1.72 -8.16
N GLU A 160 8.18 -1.73 -7.80
CA GLU A 160 9.18 -0.79 -8.30
C GLU A 160 10.19 -1.44 -9.26
N HIS A 161 10.50 -0.75 -10.35
CA HIS A 161 11.48 -1.24 -11.34
C HIS A 161 12.87 -1.43 -10.74
N SER A 162 13.27 -0.62 -9.77
CA SER A 162 14.57 -0.73 -9.09
C SER A 162 14.73 -2.03 -8.31
N ALA A 163 13.64 -2.67 -7.88
CA ALA A 163 13.70 -3.95 -7.17
C ALA A 163 14.07 -5.13 -8.08
N VAL A 164 13.84 -5.05 -9.39
CA VAL A 164 14.17 -6.14 -10.34
C VAL A 164 15.67 -6.44 -10.33
N PRO A 165 16.58 -5.48 -10.63
CA PRO A 165 18.02 -5.75 -10.57
C PRO A 165 18.52 -6.09 -9.16
N ILE A 166 17.88 -5.58 -8.10
CA ILE A 166 18.25 -5.93 -6.73
C ILE A 166 18.01 -7.42 -6.46
N LEU A 167 16.84 -7.95 -6.86
CA LEU A 167 16.51 -9.37 -6.71
C LEU A 167 17.48 -10.25 -7.50
N GLU A 168 17.79 -9.88 -8.73
CA GLU A 168 18.70 -10.63 -9.56
C GLU A 168 20.14 -10.61 -9.02
N GLN A 169 20.69 -9.43 -8.74
CA GLN A 169 22.10 -9.27 -8.38
C GLN A 169 22.42 -9.71 -6.95
N ARG A 170 21.50 -9.46 -6.01
CA ARG A 170 21.76 -9.75 -4.60
C ARG A 170 21.23 -11.11 -4.16
N PHE A 171 20.10 -11.55 -4.72
CA PHE A 171 19.44 -12.77 -4.26
C PHE A 171 19.43 -13.88 -5.31
N GLY A 172 19.88 -13.62 -6.55
CA GLY A 172 19.85 -14.58 -7.65
C GLY A 172 18.43 -14.94 -8.11
N ALA A 173 17.44 -14.11 -7.81
CA ALA A 173 16.03 -14.37 -8.09
C ALA A 173 15.55 -13.50 -9.26
N SER A 174 14.95 -14.14 -10.28
CA SER A 174 14.31 -13.42 -11.40
C SER A 174 12.97 -12.84 -10.96
N ALA A 175 12.72 -11.58 -11.30
CA ALA A 175 11.48 -10.90 -10.96
C ALA A 175 10.93 -10.06 -12.13
N ARG A 176 9.61 -9.87 -12.15
CA ARG A 176 8.92 -9.03 -13.12
C ARG A 176 8.29 -7.82 -12.41
N TRP A 177 8.37 -6.65 -13.03
CA TRP A 177 7.60 -5.49 -12.58
C TRP A 177 6.13 -5.66 -12.96
N VAL A 178 5.21 -5.32 -12.04
CA VAL A 178 3.75 -5.34 -12.24
C VAL A 178 3.10 -4.14 -11.56
N LEU A 179 1.86 -3.86 -11.90
CA LEU A 179 1.05 -2.85 -11.22
C LEU A 179 0.74 -3.25 -9.77
N ASP A 180 0.62 -2.23 -8.90
CA ASP A 180 0.05 -2.41 -7.55
C ASP A 180 -1.34 -3.06 -7.66
N PRO A 181 -1.74 -3.96 -6.73
CA PRO A 181 -3.06 -4.61 -6.77
C PRO A 181 -4.23 -3.64 -6.91
N THR A 182 -4.13 -2.44 -6.34
CA THR A 182 -5.20 -1.43 -6.46
C THR A 182 -5.47 -1.04 -7.92
N MET A 183 -4.47 -1.14 -8.78
CA MET A 183 -4.59 -0.80 -10.20
C MET A 183 -5.12 -1.96 -11.06
N LEU A 184 -5.36 -3.15 -10.47
CA LEU A 184 -6.00 -4.28 -11.15
C LEU A 184 -7.50 -4.07 -11.35
N LEU A 185 -8.12 -3.22 -10.54
CA LEU A 185 -9.52 -2.84 -10.69
C LEU A 185 -9.64 -1.53 -11.47
N THR A 186 -10.73 -1.42 -12.22
CA THR A 186 -11.07 -0.20 -12.95
C THR A 186 -11.79 0.80 -12.05
N ARG A 187 -11.92 2.04 -12.52
CA ARG A 187 -12.73 3.09 -11.89
C ARG A 187 -14.15 2.62 -11.62
N ASP A 188 -14.80 2.06 -12.66
CA ASP A 188 -16.21 1.68 -12.57
C ASP A 188 -16.40 0.50 -11.62
N GLU A 189 -15.47 -0.45 -11.59
CA GLU A 189 -15.48 -1.53 -10.60
C GLU A 189 -15.34 -1.03 -9.16
N TYR A 190 -14.54 -0.01 -8.89
CA TYR A 190 -14.49 0.59 -7.55
C TYR A 190 -15.82 1.27 -7.19
N ILE A 191 -16.43 1.98 -8.13
CA ILE A 191 -17.73 2.63 -7.93
C ILE A 191 -18.80 1.57 -7.61
N ASP A 192 -18.90 0.55 -8.44
CA ASP A 192 -19.94 -0.48 -8.30
C ASP A 192 -19.77 -1.34 -7.07
N LEU A 193 -18.53 -1.83 -6.81
CA LEU A 193 -18.25 -2.75 -5.70
C LEU A 193 -18.33 -2.08 -4.31
N LEU A 194 -18.07 -0.79 -4.23
CA LEU A 194 -18.05 -0.03 -2.97
C LEU A 194 -19.22 0.96 -2.84
N GLY A 195 -20.04 1.09 -3.86
CA GLY A 195 -21.19 2.02 -3.88
C GLY A 195 -20.77 3.49 -3.77
N LEU A 196 -19.63 3.86 -4.39
CA LEU A 196 -19.09 5.21 -4.29
C LEU A 196 -20.00 6.23 -4.97
N GLN A 197 -20.17 7.38 -4.31
CA GLN A 197 -20.98 8.47 -4.85
C GLN A 197 -20.17 9.31 -5.84
N VAL A 198 -20.70 9.50 -7.04
CA VAL A 198 -20.07 10.30 -8.09
C VAL A 198 -20.70 11.69 -8.11
N GLU A 199 -20.14 12.60 -7.34
CA GLU A 199 -20.59 13.99 -7.19
C GLU A 199 -19.40 14.95 -7.43
N PRO A 200 -19.10 15.31 -8.70
CA PRO A 200 -17.94 16.11 -9.02
C PRO A 200 -17.85 17.39 -8.20
N SER A 201 -16.74 17.61 -7.52
CA SER A 201 -16.43 18.79 -6.74
C SER A 201 -15.55 19.76 -7.55
N SER A 202 -15.70 21.05 -7.29
CA SER A 202 -14.79 22.05 -7.81
C SER A 202 -13.50 22.18 -7.00
N GLU A 203 -13.42 21.55 -5.83
CA GLU A 203 -12.30 21.69 -4.90
C GLU A 203 -11.09 20.81 -5.27
N VAL A 204 -9.93 21.26 -4.83
CA VAL A 204 -8.73 20.41 -4.76
C VAL A 204 -8.83 19.49 -3.56
N PHE A 205 -8.58 18.20 -3.73
CA PHE A 205 -8.50 17.25 -2.62
C PHE A 205 -7.04 17.02 -2.22
N ALA A 206 -6.65 17.53 -1.07
CA ALA A 206 -5.30 17.38 -0.53
C ALA A 206 -5.22 16.17 0.40
N TYR A 207 -4.70 15.04 -0.10
CA TYR A 207 -4.47 13.82 0.69
C TYR A 207 -3.01 13.72 1.12
N MET A 208 -2.74 13.97 2.40
CA MET A 208 -1.39 14.04 2.97
C MET A 208 -1.21 12.98 4.07
N LEU A 209 -0.24 12.08 3.90
CA LEU A 209 0.16 11.14 4.97
C LEU A 209 0.84 11.87 6.12
N THR A 210 1.63 12.91 5.80
CA THR A 210 2.24 13.79 6.79
C THR A 210 2.01 15.24 6.37
N ASP A 211 1.13 15.92 7.06
CA ASP A 211 0.88 17.33 6.86
C ASP A 211 2.00 18.19 7.50
N THR A 212 2.55 19.08 6.69
CA THR A 212 3.49 20.11 7.14
C THR A 212 3.03 21.45 6.58
N PRO A 213 3.39 22.59 7.21
CA PRO A 213 3.00 23.92 6.69
C PRO A 213 3.37 24.10 5.22
N HIS A 214 4.54 23.64 4.81
CA HIS A 214 4.98 23.74 3.41
C HIS A 214 4.12 22.92 2.44
N LYS A 215 3.71 21.70 2.81
CA LYS A 215 2.83 20.89 1.96
C LYS A 215 1.42 21.46 1.87
N GLU A 216 0.92 22.03 2.97
CA GLU A 216 -0.37 22.74 2.96
C GLU A 216 -0.29 23.99 2.08
N GLU A 217 0.81 24.73 2.15
CA GLU A 217 1.07 25.88 1.25
C GLU A 217 1.06 25.48 -0.23
N LEU A 218 1.72 24.35 -0.58
CA LEU A 218 1.68 23.83 -1.96
C LEU A 218 0.25 23.45 -2.38
N ALA A 219 -0.54 22.83 -1.50
CA ALA A 219 -1.93 22.52 -1.80
C ALA A 219 -2.77 23.78 -2.01
N GLN A 220 -2.52 24.83 -1.23
CA GLN A 220 -3.17 26.11 -1.39
C GLN A 220 -2.79 26.79 -2.71
N GLN A 221 -1.51 26.80 -3.06
CA GLN A 221 -1.03 27.36 -4.35
C GLN A 221 -1.67 26.66 -5.56
N VAL A 222 -1.80 25.32 -5.51
CA VAL A 222 -2.49 24.55 -6.55
C VAL A 222 -3.96 24.94 -6.63
N ALA A 223 -4.63 25.14 -5.51
CA ALA A 223 -6.03 25.57 -5.48
C ALA A 223 -6.21 27.00 -6.02
N GLU A 224 -5.36 27.94 -5.60
CA GLU A 224 -5.36 29.32 -6.07
C GLU A 224 -5.13 29.42 -7.58
N ALA A 225 -4.17 28.65 -8.10
CA ALA A 225 -3.90 28.58 -9.54
C ALA A 225 -5.10 28.07 -10.36
N GLN A 226 -5.99 27.33 -9.72
CA GLN A 226 -7.23 26.82 -10.31
C GLN A 226 -8.48 27.64 -9.92
N HIS A 227 -8.29 28.79 -9.24
CA HIS A 227 -9.36 29.67 -8.76
C HIS A 227 -10.41 28.93 -7.89
N THR A 228 -9.93 28.10 -6.95
CA THR A 228 -10.79 27.31 -6.06
C THR A 228 -10.20 27.16 -4.66
N THR A 229 -10.84 26.38 -3.81
CA THR A 229 -10.39 26.03 -2.46
C THR A 229 -9.83 24.60 -2.43
N TYR A 230 -9.16 24.27 -1.33
CA TYR A 230 -8.77 22.86 -1.10
C TYR A 230 -9.39 22.31 0.18
N ARG A 231 -9.62 21.01 0.18
CA ARG A 231 -10.04 20.23 1.34
C ARG A 231 -8.92 19.28 1.74
N LEU A 232 -8.40 19.46 2.97
CA LEU A 232 -7.33 18.60 3.49
C LEU A 232 -7.91 17.31 4.10
N PHE A 233 -7.32 16.19 3.72
CA PHE A 233 -7.53 14.88 4.32
C PHE A 233 -6.16 14.35 4.75
N SER A 234 -5.89 14.37 6.07
CA SER A 234 -4.65 13.90 6.65
C SER A 234 -4.94 12.89 7.77
N PRO A 235 -4.74 11.59 7.53
CA PRO A 235 -4.89 10.56 8.55
C PRO A 235 -4.00 10.81 9.77
N TRP A 236 -2.79 11.36 9.53
CA TRP A 236 -1.86 11.67 10.60
C TRP A 236 -2.34 12.78 11.53
N ARG A 237 -3.00 13.81 10.99
CA ARG A 237 -3.59 14.90 11.78
C ARG A 237 -4.63 14.37 12.76
N HIS A 238 -5.48 13.45 12.31
CA HIS A 238 -6.45 12.79 13.17
C HIS A 238 -5.78 11.91 14.24
N TRP A 239 -4.68 11.27 13.91
CA TRP A 239 -3.95 10.40 14.82
C TRP A 239 -3.14 11.15 15.87
N THR A 240 -2.61 12.34 15.55
CA THR A 240 -1.72 13.13 16.41
C THR A 240 -2.38 14.38 17.00
N ALA A 241 -3.69 14.55 16.88
CA ALA A 241 -4.41 15.72 17.40
C ALA A 241 -4.17 15.88 18.91
N ARG A 242 -3.20 16.74 19.27
CA ARG A 242 -2.88 17.05 20.66
C ARG A 242 -3.99 17.91 21.26
N GLY A 243 -4.57 17.46 22.37
CA GLY A 243 -5.63 18.18 23.09
C GLY A 243 -7.03 18.04 22.47
N GLY A 244 -7.20 17.22 21.43
CA GLY A 244 -8.51 16.85 20.89
C GLY A 244 -9.16 15.70 21.67
N SER A 245 -10.47 15.54 21.50
CA SER A 245 -11.16 14.34 21.99
C SER A 245 -10.74 13.11 21.16
N LEU A 246 -10.95 11.92 21.72
CA LEU A 246 -10.69 10.66 21.00
C LEU A 246 -11.51 10.59 19.69
N GLU A 247 -12.70 11.18 19.71
CA GLU A 247 -13.60 11.29 18.55
C GLU A 247 -12.96 12.08 17.41
N ALA A 248 -12.19 13.14 17.71
CA ALA A 248 -11.46 13.92 16.72
C ALA A 248 -10.32 13.14 16.06
N CYS A 249 -9.91 12.00 16.62
CA CYS A 249 -8.89 11.11 16.08
C CYS A 249 -9.48 9.98 15.21
N ILE A 250 -10.80 9.86 15.09
CA ILE A 250 -11.44 8.80 14.30
C ILE A 250 -11.08 9.02 12.81
N LEU A 251 -10.46 8.01 12.20
CA LEU A 251 -10.19 8.04 10.78
C LEU A 251 -11.50 8.00 9.98
N PRO A 252 -11.66 8.85 8.96
CA PRO A 252 -12.83 8.80 8.09
C PRO A 252 -13.02 7.44 7.41
N PRO A 253 -14.24 7.14 6.92
CA PRO A 253 -14.49 5.95 6.13
C PRO A 253 -13.56 5.84 4.91
N VAL A 254 -13.19 4.62 4.53
CA VAL A 254 -12.34 4.35 3.36
C VAL A 254 -13.04 4.85 2.09
N GLU A 255 -14.35 4.70 2.02
CA GLU A 255 -15.20 5.18 0.94
C GLU A 255 -15.08 6.70 0.78
N ALA A 256 -15.14 7.46 1.88
CA ALA A 256 -15.03 8.92 1.86
C ALA A 256 -13.65 9.42 1.36
N TRP A 257 -12.59 8.65 1.62
CA TRP A 257 -11.27 8.92 1.06
C TRP A 257 -11.25 8.68 -0.46
N LEU A 258 -11.82 7.55 -0.93
CA LEU A 258 -11.91 7.25 -2.35
C LEU A 258 -12.79 8.26 -3.09
N GLU A 259 -13.95 8.62 -2.52
CA GLU A 259 -14.84 9.65 -3.06
C GLU A 259 -14.17 11.03 -3.11
N GLY A 260 -13.33 11.33 -2.11
CA GLY A 260 -12.52 12.55 -2.11
C GLY A 260 -11.63 12.64 -3.35
N ILE A 261 -10.97 11.55 -3.74
CA ILE A 261 -10.15 11.49 -4.96
C ILE A 261 -11.03 11.45 -6.21
N LEU A 262 -12.06 10.59 -6.22
CA LEU A 262 -12.96 10.36 -7.35
C LEU A 262 -13.65 11.65 -7.80
N ASN A 263 -14.05 12.47 -6.85
CA ASN A 263 -14.86 13.67 -7.10
C ASN A 263 -14.02 14.95 -7.22
N ALA A 264 -12.74 14.92 -6.84
CA ALA A 264 -11.87 16.09 -6.87
C ALA A 264 -11.73 16.72 -8.28
N ARG A 265 -11.56 18.03 -8.32
CA ARG A 265 -11.09 18.75 -9.51
C ARG A 265 -9.62 18.39 -9.81
N CYS A 266 -8.80 18.35 -8.78
CA CYS A 266 -7.40 17.96 -8.81
C CYS A 266 -7.02 17.37 -7.45
N VAL A 267 -6.04 16.47 -7.42
CA VAL A 267 -5.54 15.85 -6.18
C VAL A 267 -4.14 16.36 -5.87
N VAL A 268 -3.90 16.77 -4.63
CA VAL A 268 -2.53 17.03 -4.12
C VAL A 268 -2.21 15.98 -3.07
N THR A 269 -1.07 15.28 -3.19
CA THR A 269 -0.80 14.15 -2.30
C THR A 269 0.69 13.87 -2.12
N ASP A 270 1.08 13.36 -0.94
CA ASP A 270 2.40 12.79 -0.69
C ASP A 270 2.37 11.25 -0.65
N SER A 271 1.26 10.65 -1.08
CA SER A 271 1.00 9.22 -1.02
C SER A 271 1.10 8.55 -2.39
N PHE A 272 1.83 7.44 -2.46
CA PHE A 272 1.81 6.56 -3.64
C PHE A 272 0.38 6.16 -4.03
N HIS A 273 -0.45 5.78 -3.05
CA HIS A 273 -1.85 5.40 -3.33
C HIS A 273 -2.73 6.59 -3.71
N GLY A 274 -2.41 7.80 -3.25
CA GLY A 274 -3.05 9.01 -3.75
C GLY A 274 -2.84 9.18 -5.25
N VAL A 275 -1.61 8.99 -5.74
CA VAL A 275 -1.30 9.00 -7.19
C VAL A 275 -1.96 7.83 -7.92
N ALA A 276 -1.84 6.60 -7.38
CA ALA A 276 -2.42 5.42 -8.01
C ALA A 276 -3.93 5.56 -8.22
N PHE A 277 -4.68 6.02 -7.21
CA PHE A 277 -6.12 6.26 -7.34
C PHE A 277 -6.45 7.47 -8.23
N SER A 278 -5.61 8.50 -8.26
CA SER A 278 -5.76 9.60 -9.23
C SER A 278 -5.66 9.08 -10.67
N LEU A 279 -4.70 8.21 -10.95
CA LEU A 279 -4.56 7.55 -12.26
C LEU A 279 -5.76 6.63 -12.58
N ILE A 280 -6.23 5.81 -11.61
CA ILE A 280 -7.38 4.91 -11.77
C ILE A 280 -8.65 5.71 -12.07
N PHE A 281 -8.87 6.83 -11.38
CA PHE A 281 -10.07 7.65 -11.52
C PHE A 281 -9.96 8.72 -12.62
N GLY A 282 -8.80 8.81 -13.30
CA GLY A 282 -8.57 9.77 -14.36
C GLY A 282 -8.54 11.22 -13.87
N LYS A 283 -7.98 11.46 -12.68
CA LYS A 283 -7.91 12.79 -12.05
C LYS A 283 -6.55 13.43 -12.23
N PRO A 284 -6.50 14.71 -12.61
CA PRO A 284 -5.25 15.48 -12.51
C PRO A 284 -4.73 15.49 -11.09
N PHE A 285 -3.40 15.47 -10.93
CA PHE A 285 -2.79 15.48 -9.60
C PHE A 285 -1.43 16.19 -9.57
N VAL A 286 -1.03 16.57 -8.37
CA VAL A 286 0.33 16.96 -8.00
C VAL A 286 0.76 16.11 -6.80
N ALA A 287 1.79 15.31 -6.98
CA ALA A 287 2.36 14.51 -5.89
C ALA A 287 3.61 15.18 -5.33
N ILE A 288 3.72 15.23 -4.01
CA ILE A 288 4.85 15.80 -3.27
C ILE A 288 5.72 14.65 -2.80
N VAL A 289 6.81 14.38 -3.52
CA VAL A 289 7.72 13.27 -3.25
C VAL A 289 8.89 13.73 -2.39
N ASN A 290 9.14 13.04 -1.29
CA ASN A 290 10.28 13.36 -0.43
C ASN A 290 11.54 12.66 -0.94
N ASN A 291 12.57 13.41 -1.32
CA ASN A 291 13.86 12.91 -1.85
C ASN A 291 14.69 12.07 -0.85
N ARG A 292 14.29 11.99 0.43
CA ARG A 292 15.02 11.26 1.47
C ARG A 292 14.67 9.77 1.59
N GLY A 293 13.81 9.24 0.71
CA GLY A 293 13.47 7.81 0.68
C GLY A 293 12.08 7.54 0.12
N GLY A 294 11.95 6.49 -0.69
CA GLY A 294 10.68 6.07 -1.26
C GLY A 294 10.36 6.62 -2.65
N CYS A 295 11.30 7.33 -3.30
CA CYS A 295 11.14 7.86 -4.66
C CYS A 295 10.94 6.74 -5.69
N SER A 296 11.64 5.61 -5.55
CA SER A 296 11.66 4.50 -6.53
C SER A 296 10.27 3.99 -6.94
N ARG A 297 9.28 4.10 -6.06
CA ARG A 297 7.88 3.73 -6.37
C ARG A 297 7.22 4.75 -7.30
N PHE A 298 7.50 6.04 -7.09
CA PHE A 298 7.03 7.12 -7.97
C PHE A 298 7.76 7.09 -9.30
N ASP A 299 9.08 6.83 -9.31
CA ASP A 299 9.89 6.69 -10.54
C ASP A 299 9.29 5.66 -11.50
N SER A 300 8.77 4.56 -10.97
CA SER A 300 8.09 3.55 -11.76
C SER A 300 6.81 4.08 -12.40
N LEU A 301 5.99 4.85 -11.68
CA LEU A 301 4.79 5.47 -12.23
C LEU A 301 5.12 6.58 -13.22
N ILE A 302 6.12 7.43 -12.91
CA ILE A 302 6.59 8.49 -13.79
C ILE A 302 6.95 7.90 -15.16
N LYS A 303 7.77 6.85 -15.15
CA LYS A 303 8.24 6.19 -16.37
C LYS A 303 7.11 5.57 -17.18
N VAL A 304 6.18 4.89 -16.51
CA VAL A 304 5.10 4.13 -17.18
C VAL A 304 4.02 5.05 -17.72
N PHE A 305 3.65 6.07 -16.97
CA PHE A 305 2.52 6.94 -17.32
C PHE A 305 2.95 8.29 -17.93
N GLY A 306 4.26 8.50 -18.17
CA GLY A 306 4.75 9.74 -18.76
C GLY A 306 4.46 10.96 -17.90
N LEU A 307 4.63 10.84 -16.57
CA LEU A 307 4.37 11.94 -15.63
C LEU A 307 5.51 12.96 -15.67
N GLU A 308 5.19 14.22 -15.44
CA GLU A 308 6.17 15.30 -15.34
C GLU A 308 6.73 15.36 -13.91
N SER A 309 8.03 15.65 -13.79
CA SER A 309 8.64 15.89 -12.48
C SER A 309 9.57 17.12 -12.51
N HIS A 310 9.61 17.87 -11.43
CA HIS A 310 10.54 18.96 -11.22
C HIS A 310 10.88 19.14 -9.73
N GLN A 311 12.05 19.70 -9.46
CA GLN A 311 12.49 19.96 -8.08
C GLN A 311 11.89 21.27 -7.57
N GLU A 312 11.36 21.21 -6.36
CA GLU A 312 10.91 22.38 -5.62
C GLU A 312 11.39 22.32 -4.17
N GLY A 313 12.48 23.05 -3.88
CA GLY A 313 13.12 23.03 -2.58
C GLY A 313 13.60 21.64 -2.19
N ALA A 314 13.07 21.11 -1.11
CA ALA A 314 13.42 19.79 -0.57
C ALA A 314 12.57 18.63 -1.16
N TYR A 315 11.62 18.93 -2.03
CA TYR A 315 10.70 17.96 -2.61
C TYR A 315 10.86 17.88 -4.13
N GLU A 316 10.53 16.72 -4.67
CA GLU A 316 10.25 16.53 -6.07
C GLU A 316 8.73 16.57 -6.26
N LEU A 317 8.24 17.47 -7.11
CA LEU A 317 6.83 17.54 -7.48
C LEU A 317 6.63 16.71 -8.75
N VAL A 318 5.75 15.72 -8.65
CA VAL A 318 5.36 14.85 -9.76
C VAL A 318 3.92 15.17 -10.11
N SER A 319 3.68 15.56 -11.34
CA SER A 319 2.36 15.98 -11.79
C SER A 319 1.90 15.20 -13.03
N SER A 320 0.61 15.19 -13.23
CA SER A 320 0.05 14.84 -14.53
C SER A 320 0.43 15.91 -15.54
N PRO A 321 0.76 15.55 -16.81
CA PRO A 321 1.10 16.50 -17.86
C PRO A 321 0.05 17.61 -18.02
N GLN A 322 0.46 18.80 -18.43
CA GLN A 322 -0.47 19.92 -18.67
C GLN A 322 -1.57 19.55 -19.68
N LEU A 323 -1.23 18.73 -20.69
CA LEU A 323 -2.17 18.13 -21.64
C LEU A 323 -2.50 16.70 -21.19
N TYR A 324 -3.12 16.57 -20.00
CA TYR A 324 -3.47 15.27 -19.42
C TYR A 324 -4.48 14.54 -20.31
N ASP A 325 -3.96 13.64 -21.14
CA ASP A 325 -4.79 12.77 -21.98
C ASP A 325 -5.27 11.57 -21.17
N VAL A 326 -6.45 11.72 -20.58
CA VAL A 326 -7.12 10.66 -19.80
C VAL A 326 -7.23 9.36 -20.60
N LYS A 327 -7.43 9.44 -21.94
CA LYS A 327 -7.56 8.26 -22.79
C LYS A 327 -6.24 7.52 -22.95
N ALA A 328 -5.14 8.25 -23.16
CA ALA A 328 -3.81 7.65 -23.26
C ALA A 328 -3.41 6.98 -21.93
N ILE A 329 -3.65 7.64 -20.81
CA ILE A 329 -3.42 7.06 -19.48
C ILE A 329 -4.28 5.79 -19.27
N ALA A 330 -5.55 5.84 -19.63
CA ALA A 330 -6.46 4.68 -19.53
C ALA A 330 -5.99 3.51 -20.40
N GLN A 331 -5.51 3.77 -21.61
CA GLN A 331 -4.95 2.73 -22.50
C GLN A 331 -3.68 2.10 -21.92
N THR A 332 -2.72 2.93 -21.45
CA THR A 332 -1.51 2.47 -20.78
C THR A 332 -1.86 1.63 -19.54
N MET A 333 -2.80 2.10 -18.73
CA MET A 333 -3.29 1.38 -17.55
C MET A 333 -3.90 0.03 -17.94
N ALA A 334 -4.74 -0.01 -18.99
CA ALA A 334 -5.38 -1.23 -19.46
C ALA A 334 -4.35 -2.28 -19.92
N GLN A 335 -3.32 -1.85 -20.66
CA GLN A 335 -2.24 -2.73 -21.10
C GLN A 335 -1.48 -3.33 -19.91
N HIS A 336 -0.99 -2.50 -18.99
CA HIS A 336 -0.25 -2.98 -17.83
C HIS A 336 -1.11 -3.78 -16.85
N ARG A 337 -2.42 -3.50 -16.78
CA ARG A 337 -3.38 -4.32 -16.03
C ARG A 337 -3.50 -5.72 -16.64
N ALA A 338 -3.60 -5.81 -17.96
CA ALA A 338 -3.63 -7.10 -18.66
C ALA A 338 -2.35 -7.91 -18.39
N ASP A 339 -1.17 -7.28 -18.52
CA ASP A 339 0.14 -7.91 -18.27
C ASP A 339 0.28 -8.39 -16.82
N SER A 340 -0.22 -7.60 -15.86
CA SER A 340 -0.18 -7.93 -14.43
C SER A 340 -1.18 -9.04 -14.07
N THR A 341 -2.32 -9.07 -14.75
CA THR A 341 -3.33 -10.13 -14.61
C THR A 341 -2.81 -11.45 -15.19
N ASP A 342 -2.17 -11.41 -16.36
CA ASP A 342 -1.53 -12.58 -16.99
C ASP A 342 -0.44 -13.18 -16.11
N PHE A 343 0.39 -12.32 -15.47
CA PHE A 343 1.36 -12.78 -14.49
C PHE A 343 0.71 -13.61 -13.37
N LEU A 344 -0.38 -13.11 -12.75
CA LEU A 344 -1.09 -13.83 -11.70
C LEU A 344 -1.72 -15.13 -12.22
N GLN A 345 -2.37 -15.10 -13.37
CA GLN A 345 -3.00 -16.28 -13.96
C GLN A 345 -1.98 -17.36 -14.30
N THR A 346 -0.81 -16.96 -14.79
CA THR A 346 0.29 -17.89 -15.11
C THR A 346 0.91 -18.47 -13.83
N ALA A 347 1.13 -17.64 -12.82
CA ALA A 347 1.69 -18.07 -11.54
C ALA A 347 0.76 -19.02 -10.77
N LEU A 348 -0.53 -18.92 -10.98
CA LEU A 348 -1.55 -19.74 -10.30
C LEU A 348 -1.88 -21.06 -11.03
N LYS A 349 -1.49 -21.25 -12.27
CA LYS A 349 -1.61 -22.53 -13.02
C LYS A 349 -0.54 -23.52 -12.62
#